data_438e7850c27c6f694a6598a854238065
#
_entry.id   438e7850c27c6f694a6598a854238065
#
_cell.length_a   1.000
_cell.length_b   1.000
_cell.length_c   1.000
_cell.angle_alpha   90.00
_cell.angle_beta   90.00
_cell.angle_gamma   90.00
#
_symmetry.space_group_name_H-M   'P 1'
#
loop_
_entity.id
_entity.type
_entity.pdbx_description
1 polymer ?
#
loop_
_entity_poly.entity_id
_entity_poly.type
_entity_poly.pdbx_seq_one_letter_code
_entity_poly.pdbx_strand_id
1 'polypeptide(L)'
;MLTRDPDAIEFVLHEARENDVKFIRLWFTDILGNLKGFAITVEELEGALRGGMGFDGSSIEGFIRSDERDLYALPDPNTFNILPWRPRTNAVARMFCDIMTPDGEPFGGDSRAVLRRNLDRASKLGYTYYVGPEMEYFYFEDSSGTKPLDHGSYFDQDATDISTDLRRQSVLTLEDLGIPVEASHHEVAPSQHEIDLRHTDALTMADTVMTY
;
A
#
# COMPACT_ATOMS: atom_id res chain seq x y z
N MET A 1 16.01 -17.87 -0.27
CA MET A 1 14.78 -17.79 0.53
C MET A 1 14.75 -16.45 1.26
N LEU A 2 13.73 -15.63 1.06
CA LEU A 2 13.54 -14.39 1.83
C LEU A 2 13.25 -14.79 3.29
N THR A 3 14.14 -14.44 4.21
CA THR A 3 13.92 -14.64 5.65
C THR A 3 13.41 -13.34 6.26
N ARG A 4 12.36 -13.43 7.04
CA ARG A 4 11.83 -12.29 7.81
C ARG A 4 12.58 -12.20 9.15
N ASP A 5 12.76 -10.97 9.61
CA ASP A 5 13.33 -10.70 10.94
C ASP A 5 12.40 -11.26 12.02
N PRO A 6 12.88 -12.17 12.90
CA PRO A 6 12.07 -12.71 13.99
C PRO A 6 11.50 -11.63 14.92
N ASP A 7 12.28 -10.59 15.22
CA ASP A 7 11.85 -9.51 16.12
C ASP A 7 10.70 -8.70 15.49
N ALA A 8 10.74 -8.48 14.17
CA ALA A 8 9.65 -7.83 13.46
C ALA A 8 8.37 -8.71 13.42
N ILE A 9 8.52 -10.03 13.32
CA ILE A 9 7.38 -10.97 13.42
C ILE A 9 6.76 -10.88 14.82
N GLU A 10 7.55 -10.96 15.87
CA GLU A 10 7.10 -10.87 17.26
C GLU A 10 6.37 -9.54 17.52
N PHE A 11 6.89 -8.43 17.00
CA PHE A 11 6.27 -7.12 17.07
C PHE A 11 4.86 -7.13 16.44
N VAL A 12 4.74 -7.65 15.22
CA VAL A 12 3.43 -7.73 14.53
C VAL A 12 2.42 -8.58 15.30
N LEU A 13 2.86 -9.74 15.83
CA LEU A 13 1.99 -10.61 16.62
C LEU A 13 1.53 -9.93 17.93
N HIS A 14 2.40 -9.14 18.54
CA HIS A 14 2.06 -8.33 19.72
C HIS A 14 1.04 -7.25 19.37
N GLU A 15 1.33 -6.42 18.36
CA GLU A 15 0.45 -5.33 17.93
C GLU A 15 -0.93 -5.83 17.50
N ALA A 16 -1.00 -6.97 16.81
CA ALA A 16 -2.26 -7.56 16.41
C ALA A 16 -3.14 -7.94 17.63
N ARG A 17 -2.53 -8.45 18.71
CA ARG A 17 -3.23 -8.78 19.96
C ARG A 17 -3.69 -7.54 20.72
N GLU A 18 -2.79 -6.57 20.93
CA GLU A 18 -3.07 -5.35 21.71
C GLU A 18 -4.17 -4.49 21.07
N ASN A 19 -4.30 -4.54 19.74
CA ASN A 19 -5.26 -3.75 18.99
C ASN A 19 -6.50 -4.53 18.54
N ASP A 20 -6.79 -5.69 19.13
CA ASP A 20 -7.97 -6.53 18.80
C ASP A 20 -8.13 -6.78 17.27
N VAL A 21 -7.01 -6.97 16.56
CA VAL A 21 -7.03 -7.30 15.14
C VAL A 21 -7.61 -8.68 14.91
N LYS A 22 -8.61 -8.79 14.03
CA LYS A 22 -9.25 -10.07 13.67
C LYS A 22 -8.98 -10.48 12.22
N PHE A 23 -8.73 -9.51 11.35
CA PHE A 23 -8.47 -9.77 9.93
C PHE A 23 -7.23 -9.04 9.49
N ILE A 24 -6.41 -9.70 8.69
CA ILE A 24 -5.24 -9.11 8.06
C ILE A 24 -5.42 -9.19 6.53
N ARG A 25 -5.35 -8.05 5.88
CA ARG A 25 -5.33 -7.97 4.42
C ARG A 25 -3.91 -8.13 3.92
N LEU A 26 -3.69 -9.14 3.09
CA LEU A 26 -2.43 -9.40 2.41
C LEU A 26 -2.50 -8.71 1.05
N TRP A 27 -1.74 -7.63 0.90
CA TRP A 27 -1.75 -6.77 -0.29
C TRP A 27 -0.54 -7.05 -1.19
N PHE A 28 -0.77 -7.02 -2.49
CA PHE A 28 0.24 -7.11 -3.55
C PHE A 28 -0.27 -6.40 -4.80
N THR A 29 0.58 -6.24 -5.81
CA THR A 29 0.18 -5.60 -7.07
C THR A 29 0.22 -6.62 -8.22
N ASP A 30 -0.73 -6.49 -9.16
CA ASP A 30 -0.66 -7.20 -10.42
C ASP A 30 0.35 -6.52 -11.39
N ILE A 31 0.56 -7.11 -12.56
CA ILE A 31 1.49 -6.58 -13.56
C ILE A 31 1.06 -5.24 -14.17
N LEU A 32 -0.20 -4.84 -13.98
CA LEU A 32 -0.74 -3.54 -14.41
C LEU A 32 -0.67 -2.47 -13.33
N GLY A 33 -0.15 -2.82 -12.14
CA GLY A 33 -0.06 -1.91 -11.01
C GLY A 33 -1.36 -1.79 -10.18
N ASN A 34 -2.37 -2.64 -10.42
CA ASN A 34 -3.57 -2.62 -9.60
C ASN A 34 -3.30 -3.28 -8.24
N LEU A 35 -3.77 -2.64 -7.17
CA LEU A 35 -3.74 -3.25 -5.84
C LEU A 35 -4.67 -4.46 -5.79
N LYS A 36 -4.11 -5.60 -5.42
CA LYS A 36 -4.79 -6.87 -5.21
C LYS A 36 -4.60 -7.32 -3.76
N GLY A 37 -5.41 -8.26 -3.33
CA GLY A 37 -5.24 -8.86 -2.02
C GLY A 37 -6.40 -9.75 -1.60
N PHE A 38 -6.16 -10.47 -0.53
CA PHE A 38 -7.16 -11.28 0.16
C PHE A 38 -6.97 -11.11 1.68
N ALA A 39 -7.91 -11.59 2.46
CA ALA A 39 -7.85 -11.47 3.91
C ALA A 39 -7.65 -12.84 4.56
N ILE A 40 -6.86 -12.87 5.62
CA ILE A 40 -6.73 -13.99 6.54
C ILE A 40 -7.25 -13.60 7.92
N THR A 41 -7.59 -14.59 8.73
CA THR A 41 -7.88 -14.37 10.16
C THR A 41 -6.60 -14.24 10.97
N VAL A 42 -6.70 -13.69 12.18
CA VAL A 42 -5.53 -13.51 13.05
C VAL A 42 -4.89 -14.83 13.47
N GLU A 43 -5.66 -15.91 13.50
CA GLU A 43 -5.17 -17.26 13.80
C GLU A 43 -4.16 -17.76 12.77
N GLU A 44 -4.27 -17.33 11.50
CA GLU A 44 -3.36 -17.71 10.42
C GLU A 44 -2.13 -16.79 10.35
N LEU A 45 -2.10 -15.70 11.10
CA LEU A 45 -1.10 -14.64 10.98
C LEU A 45 0.32 -15.14 11.19
N GLU A 46 0.59 -15.91 12.24
CA GLU A 46 1.93 -16.43 12.52
C GLU A 46 2.42 -17.37 11.42
N GLY A 47 1.56 -18.27 10.95
CA GLY A 47 1.86 -19.18 9.85
C GLY A 47 2.18 -18.42 8.56
N ALA A 48 1.37 -17.41 8.24
CA ALA A 48 1.57 -16.56 7.06
C ALA A 48 2.89 -15.77 7.13
N LEU A 49 3.25 -15.20 8.27
CA LEU A 49 4.50 -14.46 8.45
C LEU A 49 5.74 -15.34 8.28
N ARG A 50 5.67 -16.61 8.68
CA ARG A 50 6.80 -17.55 8.61
C ARG A 50 6.90 -18.27 7.27
N GLY A 51 5.77 -18.65 6.67
CA GLY A 51 5.74 -19.53 5.49
C GLY A 51 5.02 -18.97 4.27
N GLY A 52 4.39 -17.81 4.40
CA GLY A 52 3.50 -17.27 3.38
C GLY A 52 2.12 -17.96 3.38
N MET A 53 1.19 -17.36 2.65
CA MET A 53 -0.15 -17.89 2.43
C MET A 53 -0.33 -18.22 0.93
N GLY A 54 -0.71 -19.46 0.65
CA GLY A 54 -0.96 -19.93 -0.71
C GLY A 54 -2.17 -19.25 -1.35
N PHE A 55 -2.08 -18.90 -2.61
CA PHE A 55 -3.16 -18.33 -3.40
C PHE A 55 -3.01 -18.63 -4.90
N ASP A 56 -4.10 -18.43 -5.66
CA ASP A 56 -4.08 -18.58 -7.13
C ASP A 56 -3.33 -17.39 -7.77
N GLY A 57 -2.14 -17.70 -8.31
CA GLY A 57 -1.24 -16.71 -8.94
C GLY A 57 -1.74 -16.14 -10.26
N SER A 58 -2.81 -16.69 -10.86
CA SER A 58 -3.42 -16.14 -12.08
C SER A 58 -3.94 -14.70 -11.87
N SER A 59 -4.19 -14.31 -10.63
CA SER A 59 -4.59 -12.96 -10.25
C SER A 59 -3.52 -11.88 -10.50
N ILE A 60 -2.24 -12.26 -10.58
CA ILE A 60 -1.13 -11.33 -10.83
C ILE A 60 -0.93 -11.07 -12.33
N GLU A 61 -1.02 -12.11 -13.15
CA GLU A 61 -0.77 -12.03 -14.59
C GLU A 61 -1.95 -11.45 -15.39
N GLY A 62 -3.15 -11.41 -14.81
CA GLY A 62 -4.33 -10.67 -15.29
C GLY A 62 -4.97 -11.12 -16.60
N PHE A 63 -4.21 -11.72 -17.52
CA PHE A 63 -4.65 -11.99 -18.90
C PHE A 63 -4.55 -13.44 -19.35
N ILE A 64 -3.76 -14.29 -18.69
CA ILE A 64 -3.50 -15.66 -19.17
C ILE A 64 -3.91 -16.64 -18.10
N ARG A 65 -5.12 -17.12 -18.19
CA ARG A 65 -5.64 -18.24 -17.41
C ARG A 65 -5.25 -19.59 -18.05
N SER A 66 -4.02 -19.76 -18.49
CA SER A 66 -3.66 -21.02 -19.12
C SER A 66 -3.20 -22.09 -18.15
N ASP A 67 -2.63 -21.71 -17.01
CA ASP A 67 -2.20 -22.66 -15.99
C ASP A 67 -2.43 -22.03 -14.60
N GLU A 68 -3.24 -22.68 -13.76
CA GLU A 68 -3.33 -22.39 -12.34
C GLU A 68 -1.93 -22.60 -11.74
N ARG A 69 -1.36 -21.53 -11.18
CA ARG A 69 -0.07 -21.60 -10.49
C ARG A 69 -0.29 -21.27 -9.04
N ASP A 70 -0.01 -22.22 -8.18
CA ASP A 70 0.08 -21.92 -6.76
C ASP A 70 1.27 -20.99 -6.53
N LEU A 71 0.99 -19.82 -5.96
CA LEU A 71 1.96 -18.87 -5.47
C LEU A 71 1.74 -18.64 -3.98
N TYR A 72 2.72 -18.06 -3.32
CA TYR A 72 2.65 -17.74 -1.89
C TYR A 72 2.82 -16.23 -1.69
N ALA A 73 1.87 -15.61 -1.01
CA ALA A 73 1.99 -14.25 -0.51
C ALA A 73 2.73 -14.29 0.84
N LEU A 74 3.98 -13.86 0.88
CA LEU A 74 4.80 -13.78 2.08
C LEU A 74 4.76 -12.36 2.63
N PRO A 75 4.02 -12.10 3.75
CA PRO A 75 3.87 -10.75 4.28
C PRO A 75 5.20 -10.14 4.71
N ASP A 76 5.35 -8.84 4.47
CA ASP A 76 6.46 -8.05 5.00
C ASP A 76 6.03 -7.42 6.32
N PRO A 77 6.56 -7.87 7.49
CA PRO A 77 6.15 -7.38 8.79
C PRO A 77 6.41 -5.88 8.98
N ASN A 78 7.42 -5.31 8.28
CA ASN A 78 7.70 -3.88 8.34
C ASN A 78 6.61 -3.00 7.71
N THR A 79 5.67 -3.62 7.00
CA THR A 79 4.53 -2.93 6.38
C THR A 79 3.24 -3.11 7.15
N PHE A 80 3.26 -3.76 8.31
CA PHE A 80 2.06 -3.93 9.14
C PHE A 80 1.46 -2.58 9.51
N ASN A 81 0.14 -2.44 9.27
CA ASN A 81 -0.57 -1.23 9.64
C ASN A 81 -2.05 -1.53 9.90
N ILE A 82 -2.59 -0.91 10.95
CA ILE A 82 -4.02 -1.02 11.28
C ILE A 82 -4.77 0.01 10.45
N LEU A 83 -5.85 -0.41 9.79
CA LEU A 83 -6.63 0.46 8.90
C LEU A 83 -7.52 1.41 9.70
N PRO A 84 -7.26 2.73 9.70
CA PRO A 84 -7.96 3.68 10.56
C PRO A 84 -9.44 3.88 10.20
N TRP A 85 -9.82 3.58 8.95
CA TRP A 85 -11.21 3.64 8.49
C TRP A 85 -12.04 2.38 8.81
N ARG A 86 -11.47 1.45 9.58
CA ARG A 86 -12.16 0.25 10.07
C ARG A 86 -12.46 0.40 11.56
N PRO A 87 -13.46 -0.33 12.10
CA PRO A 87 -13.73 -0.31 13.53
C PRO A 87 -12.49 -0.66 14.36
N ARG A 88 -12.33 -0.02 15.51
CA ARG A 88 -11.24 -0.32 16.45
C ARG A 88 -11.46 -1.66 17.19
N THR A 89 -12.70 -2.09 17.33
CA THR A 89 -13.06 -3.43 17.82
C THR A 89 -13.17 -4.37 16.63
N ASN A 90 -12.61 -5.57 16.73
CA ASN A 90 -12.43 -6.48 15.62
C ASN A 90 -11.68 -5.78 14.46
N ALA A 91 -10.60 -5.11 14.79
CA ALA A 91 -9.84 -4.29 13.88
C ALA A 91 -9.32 -5.07 12.66
N VAL A 92 -9.04 -4.34 11.62
CA VAL A 92 -8.46 -4.87 10.39
C VAL A 92 -7.09 -4.24 10.16
N ALA A 93 -6.08 -5.07 9.97
CA ALA A 93 -4.75 -4.63 9.55
C ALA A 93 -4.48 -5.01 8.09
N ARG A 94 -3.38 -4.47 7.54
CA ARG A 94 -2.85 -4.86 6.24
C ARG A 94 -1.35 -5.08 6.30
N MET A 95 -0.82 -5.90 5.41
CA MET A 95 0.62 -5.98 5.09
C MET A 95 0.80 -6.13 3.59
N PHE A 96 1.86 -5.50 3.05
CA PHE A 96 2.32 -5.83 1.70
C PHE A 96 3.07 -7.15 1.71
N CYS A 97 2.95 -7.89 0.59
CA CYS A 97 3.55 -9.20 0.45
C CYS A 97 4.56 -9.21 -0.69
N ASP A 98 5.65 -9.93 -0.48
CA ASP A 98 6.48 -10.41 -1.59
C ASP A 98 5.86 -11.73 -2.10
N ILE A 99 5.79 -11.89 -3.42
CA ILE A 99 5.21 -13.09 -4.01
C ILE A 99 6.31 -14.11 -4.30
N MET A 100 6.06 -15.33 -3.84
CA MET A 100 7.02 -16.42 -3.89
C MET A 100 6.46 -17.60 -4.71
N THR A 101 7.34 -18.32 -5.39
CA THR A 101 7.02 -19.61 -6.00
C THR A 101 6.92 -20.71 -4.93
N PRO A 102 6.34 -21.88 -5.23
CA PRO A 102 6.32 -23.02 -4.31
C PRO A 102 7.72 -23.49 -3.87
N ASP A 103 8.75 -23.24 -4.68
CA ASP A 103 10.14 -23.55 -4.35
C ASP A 103 10.79 -22.52 -3.41
N GLY A 104 10.04 -21.50 -3.00
CA GLY A 104 10.52 -20.45 -2.10
C GLY A 104 11.40 -19.38 -2.76
N GLU A 105 11.34 -19.27 -4.08
CA GLU A 105 12.05 -18.23 -4.84
C GLU A 105 11.11 -17.04 -5.14
N PRO A 106 11.63 -15.81 -5.25
CA PRO A 106 10.82 -14.66 -5.65
C PRO A 106 10.18 -14.85 -7.02
N PHE A 107 8.87 -14.63 -7.12
CA PHE A 107 8.16 -14.74 -8.39
C PHE A 107 8.59 -13.62 -9.36
N GLY A 108 8.93 -13.98 -10.59
CA GLY A 108 9.45 -13.03 -11.59
C GLY A 108 8.46 -11.95 -12.03
N GLY A 109 7.16 -12.21 -11.91
CA GLY A 109 6.07 -11.28 -12.23
C GLY A 109 5.67 -10.37 -11.07
N ASP A 110 6.28 -10.50 -9.90
CA ASP A 110 6.04 -9.60 -8.77
C ASP A 110 6.79 -8.27 -8.96
N SER A 111 6.04 -7.17 -9.09
CA SER A 111 6.60 -5.82 -9.26
C SER A 111 7.48 -5.40 -8.06
N ARG A 112 7.10 -5.81 -6.85
CA ARG A 112 7.86 -5.53 -5.62
C ARG A 112 9.21 -6.27 -5.63
N ALA A 113 9.27 -7.52 -6.12
CA ALA A 113 10.53 -8.25 -6.32
C ALA A 113 11.41 -7.61 -7.40
N VAL A 114 10.80 -7.06 -8.47
CA VAL A 114 11.56 -6.30 -9.50
C VAL A 114 12.21 -5.07 -8.88
N LEU A 115 11.48 -4.30 -8.07
CA LEU A 115 12.01 -3.12 -7.37
C LEU A 115 13.16 -3.53 -6.44
N ARG A 116 12.98 -4.54 -5.57
CA ARG A 116 14.04 -5.04 -4.66
C ARG A 116 15.32 -5.39 -5.40
N ARG A 117 15.24 -6.14 -6.51
CA ARG A 117 16.43 -6.49 -7.32
C ARG A 117 17.17 -5.25 -7.84
N ASN A 118 16.45 -4.20 -8.22
CA ASN A 118 17.08 -2.96 -8.69
C ASN A 118 17.68 -2.15 -7.54
N LEU A 119 17.04 -2.13 -6.38
CA LEU A 119 17.59 -1.49 -5.17
C LEU A 119 18.85 -2.21 -4.68
N ASP A 120 18.88 -3.55 -4.71
CA ASP A 120 20.08 -4.33 -4.43
C ASP A 120 21.22 -4.02 -5.40
N ARG A 121 20.89 -3.81 -6.67
CA ARG A 121 21.87 -3.40 -7.68
C ARG A 121 22.40 -2.00 -7.40
N ALA A 122 21.53 -1.05 -7.05
CA ALA A 122 21.93 0.31 -6.68
C ALA A 122 22.83 0.30 -5.45
N SER A 123 22.45 -0.46 -4.42
CA SER A 123 23.24 -0.62 -3.18
C SER A 123 24.65 -1.17 -3.44
N LYS A 124 24.79 -2.17 -4.33
CA LYS A 124 26.10 -2.70 -4.75
C LYS A 124 26.99 -1.68 -5.47
N LEU A 125 26.35 -0.63 -6.03
CA LEU A 125 27.05 0.51 -6.64
C LEU A 125 27.31 1.65 -5.65
N GLY A 126 26.93 1.50 -4.38
CA GLY A 126 27.08 2.47 -3.31
C GLY A 126 25.99 3.54 -3.24
N TYR A 127 24.83 3.32 -3.87
CA TYR A 127 23.70 4.25 -3.87
C TYR A 127 22.52 3.77 -3.04
N THR A 128 21.88 4.70 -2.34
CA THR A 128 20.54 4.55 -1.79
C THR A 128 19.57 5.39 -2.63
N TYR A 129 18.46 4.82 -3.03
CA TYR A 129 17.49 5.50 -3.90
C TYR A 129 16.28 5.99 -3.08
N TYR A 130 16.07 7.30 -3.08
CA TYR A 130 14.95 7.97 -2.42
C TYR A 130 13.96 8.50 -3.47
N VAL A 131 12.69 8.51 -3.11
CA VAL A 131 11.59 9.00 -3.97
C VAL A 131 10.68 9.89 -3.14
N GLY A 132 10.25 11.03 -3.71
CA GLY A 132 9.22 11.92 -3.17
C GLY A 132 8.17 12.13 -4.26
N PRO A 133 7.00 11.49 -4.17
CA PRO A 133 5.93 11.66 -5.13
C PRO A 133 5.06 12.85 -4.75
N GLU A 134 4.51 13.48 -5.76
CA GLU A 134 3.48 14.50 -5.71
C GLU A 134 2.20 13.85 -6.24
N MET A 135 1.23 13.61 -5.35
CA MET A 135 0.04 12.85 -5.69
C MET A 135 -1.09 13.78 -6.11
N GLU A 136 -1.33 13.89 -7.43
CA GLU A 136 -2.40 14.69 -8.00
C GLU A 136 -3.65 13.85 -8.30
N TYR A 137 -4.82 14.42 -8.01
CA TYR A 137 -6.09 13.74 -8.22
C TYR A 137 -7.25 14.73 -8.37
N PHE A 138 -8.39 14.25 -8.86
CA PHE A 138 -9.59 15.04 -9.05
C PHE A 138 -10.73 14.53 -8.18
N TYR A 139 -11.49 15.47 -7.59
CA TYR A 139 -12.80 15.17 -7.03
C TYR A 139 -13.89 15.45 -8.06
N PHE A 140 -14.84 14.52 -8.20
CA PHE A 140 -16.03 14.67 -9.03
C PHE A 140 -17.29 14.67 -8.17
N GLU A 141 -18.39 15.30 -8.65
CA GLU A 141 -19.65 15.34 -7.90
C GLU A 141 -20.19 13.94 -7.59
N ASP A 142 -20.05 13.01 -8.54
CA ASP A 142 -20.48 11.62 -8.40
C ASP A 142 -19.73 10.69 -9.36
N SER A 143 -20.09 9.40 -9.35
CA SER A 143 -19.50 8.36 -10.21
C SER A 143 -20.06 8.31 -11.64
N SER A 144 -21.01 9.17 -12.01
CA SER A 144 -21.65 9.14 -13.33
C SER A 144 -20.88 9.88 -14.42
N GLY A 145 -19.89 10.69 -14.04
CA GLY A 145 -19.10 11.48 -14.98
C GLY A 145 -17.90 12.17 -14.33
N THR A 146 -17.38 13.15 -15.05
CA THR A 146 -16.20 13.93 -14.65
C THR A 146 -16.55 15.39 -14.32
N LYS A 147 -17.78 15.63 -13.81
CA LYS A 147 -18.18 16.98 -13.41
C LYS A 147 -17.40 17.40 -12.18
N PRO A 148 -16.63 18.52 -12.21
CA PRO A 148 -15.83 18.97 -11.09
C PRO A 148 -16.68 19.25 -9.86
N LEU A 149 -16.17 18.89 -8.68
CA LEU A 149 -16.80 19.18 -7.39
C LEU A 149 -16.67 20.66 -7.00
N ASP A 150 -15.57 21.30 -7.40
CA ASP A 150 -15.28 22.71 -7.17
C ASP A 150 -14.75 23.41 -8.44
N HIS A 151 -14.57 24.73 -8.35
CA HIS A 151 -14.08 25.60 -9.42
C HIS A 151 -12.84 26.40 -8.99
N GLY A 152 -12.13 25.94 -7.95
CA GLY A 152 -10.90 26.53 -7.48
C GLY A 152 -9.76 26.49 -8.50
N SER A 153 -8.68 27.17 -8.17
CA SER A 153 -7.46 27.27 -8.96
C SER A 153 -6.24 27.13 -8.04
N TYR A 154 -5.04 27.26 -8.61
CA TYR A 154 -3.77 27.03 -7.93
C TYR A 154 -3.63 27.82 -6.63
N PHE A 155 -3.47 27.12 -5.52
CA PHE A 155 -3.37 27.67 -4.15
C PHE A 155 -4.59 28.44 -3.64
N ASP A 156 -5.74 28.34 -4.30
CA ASP A 156 -6.96 28.97 -3.80
C ASP A 156 -7.32 28.47 -2.39
N GLN A 157 -7.81 29.40 -1.57
CA GLN A 157 -8.25 29.17 -0.20
C GLN A 157 -9.71 29.63 -0.07
N ASP A 158 -10.64 28.80 -0.48
CA ASP A 158 -12.07 29.08 -0.30
C ASP A 158 -12.61 28.34 0.93
N ALA A 159 -13.10 29.10 1.90
CA ALA A 159 -13.66 28.55 3.13
C ALA A 159 -14.98 27.79 2.92
N THR A 160 -15.61 27.91 1.76
CA THR A 160 -16.86 27.21 1.39
C THR A 160 -16.61 25.97 0.55
N ASP A 161 -15.37 25.69 0.19
CA ASP A 161 -14.98 24.59 -0.66
C ASP A 161 -14.97 23.26 0.11
N ILE A 162 -15.92 22.38 -0.22
CA ILE A 162 -16.05 21.04 0.36
C ILE A 162 -14.85 20.14 0.01
N SER A 163 -14.19 20.36 -1.12
CA SER A 163 -13.06 19.56 -1.56
C SER A 163 -11.82 19.78 -0.67
N THR A 164 -11.67 20.97 -0.09
CA THR A 164 -10.65 21.24 0.93
C THR A 164 -10.83 20.39 2.19
N ASP A 165 -12.06 20.16 2.63
CA ASP A 165 -12.35 19.28 3.77
C ASP A 165 -12.08 17.80 3.42
N LEU A 166 -12.40 17.36 2.21
CA LEU A 166 -12.08 16.01 1.74
C LEU A 166 -10.57 15.79 1.68
N ARG A 167 -9.81 16.73 1.11
CA ARG A 167 -8.33 16.68 1.09
C ARG A 167 -7.75 16.63 2.51
N ARG A 168 -8.24 17.50 3.42
CA ARG A 168 -7.85 17.47 4.83
C ARG A 168 -8.12 16.10 5.48
N GLN A 169 -9.26 15.48 5.21
CA GLN A 169 -9.59 14.16 5.74
C GLN A 169 -8.64 13.08 5.20
N SER A 170 -8.26 13.17 3.93
CA SER A 170 -7.26 12.27 3.33
C SER A 170 -5.89 12.42 4.01
N VAL A 171 -5.42 13.65 4.23
CA VAL A 171 -4.17 13.93 4.95
C VAL A 171 -4.19 13.31 6.35
N LEU A 172 -5.25 13.55 7.14
CA LEU A 172 -5.36 12.99 8.48
C LEU A 172 -5.35 11.45 8.47
N THR A 173 -6.00 10.84 7.48
CA THR A 173 -6.02 9.37 7.33
C THR A 173 -4.64 8.82 6.98
N LEU A 174 -3.86 9.53 6.14
CA LEU A 174 -2.48 9.16 5.82
C LEU A 174 -1.59 9.27 7.08
N GLU A 175 -1.71 10.34 7.85
CA GLU A 175 -0.95 10.50 9.09
C GLU A 175 -1.31 9.43 10.13
N ASP A 176 -2.58 9.05 10.26
CA ASP A 176 -3.03 7.94 11.12
C ASP A 176 -2.40 6.59 10.67
N LEU A 177 -2.04 6.46 9.41
CA LEU A 177 -1.30 5.31 8.86
C LEU A 177 0.22 5.44 9.04
N GLY A 178 0.70 6.51 9.68
CA GLY A 178 2.13 6.79 9.83
C GLY A 178 2.81 7.22 8.53
N ILE A 179 2.04 7.67 7.53
CA ILE A 179 2.52 8.22 6.26
C ILE A 179 2.66 9.73 6.39
N PRO A 180 3.89 10.28 6.48
CA PRO A 180 4.09 11.70 6.67
C PRO A 180 3.78 12.48 5.39
N VAL A 181 2.87 13.45 5.52
CA VAL A 181 2.54 14.41 4.46
C VAL A 181 3.43 15.65 4.65
N GLU A 182 3.93 16.21 3.56
CA GLU A 182 4.75 17.43 3.57
C GLU A 182 3.91 18.67 3.30
N ALA A 183 3.07 18.63 2.27
CA ALA A 183 2.16 19.71 1.90
C ALA A 183 0.88 19.16 1.27
N SER A 184 -0.15 20.01 1.16
CA SER A 184 -1.33 19.73 0.34
C SER A 184 -1.97 21.05 -0.09
N HIS A 185 -2.41 21.11 -1.34
CA HIS A 185 -3.02 22.32 -1.90
C HIS A 185 -4.01 22.00 -3.02
N HIS A 186 -4.75 23.04 -3.44
CA HIS A 186 -5.53 23.00 -4.67
C HIS A 186 -4.60 23.18 -5.88
N GLU A 187 -4.77 22.36 -6.90
CA GLU A 187 -4.01 22.43 -8.14
C GLU A 187 -4.64 23.40 -9.16
N VAL A 188 -4.02 23.51 -10.36
CA VAL A 188 -4.38 24.51 -11.37
C VAL A 188 -5.79 24.30 -11.93
N ALA A 189 -6.17 23.05 -12.18
CA ALA A 189 -7.48 22.76 -12.77
C ALA A 189 -8.60 22.69 -11.72
N PRO A 190 -9.84 23.03 -12.09
CA PRO A 190 -11.01 22.85 -11.23
C PRO A 190 -11.07 21.43 -10.64
N SER A 191 -11.27 21.34 -9.34
CA SER A 191 -11.30 20.08 -8.57
C SER A 191 -10.03 19.23 -8.60
N GLN A 192 -8.92 19.77 -9.07
CA GLN A 192 -7.62 19.11 -9.00
C GLN A 192 -6.94 19.47 -7.68
N HIS A 193 -6.52 18.44 -6.95
CA HIS A 193 -5.86 18.56 -5.65
C HIS A 193 -4.56 17.79 -5.65
N GLU A 194 -3.64 18.21 -4.77
CA GLU A 194 -2.35 17.58 -4.59
C GLU A 194 -2.05 17.33 -3.11
N ILE A 195 -1.41 16.22 -2.85
CA ILE A 195 -0.84 15.87 -1.55
C ILE A 195 0.59 15.41 -1.76
N ASP A 196 1.54 16.17 -1.23
CA ASP A 196 2.97 15.89 -1.30
C ASP A 196 3.37 14.96 -0.17
N LEU A 197 3.94 13.82 -0.52
CA LEU A 197 4.44 12.87 0.46
C LEU A 197 5.92 13.12 0.74
N ARG A 198 6.29 13.10 2.02
CA ARG A 198 7.69 13.24 2.40
C ARG A 198 8.50 12.09 1.82
N HIS A 199 9.61 12.43 1.15
CA HIS A 199 10.49 11.46 0.52
C HIS A 199 11.02 10.39 1.50
N THR A 200 11.11 9.16 1.03
CA THR A 200 11.70 8.03 1.74
C THR A 200 12.38 7.06 0.77
N ASP A 201 12.94 5.95 1.26
CA ASP A 201 13.49 4.92 0.38
C ASP A 201 12.42 4.38 -0.59
N ALA A 202 12.87 3.95 -1.77
CA ALA A 202 11.94 3.66 -2.86
C ALA A 202 11.02 2.47 -2.60
N LEU A 203 11.39 1.48 -1.76
CA LEU A 203 10.52 0.36 -1.45
C LEU A 203 9.38 0.79 -0.51
N THR A 204 9.72 1.49 0.57
CA THR A 204 8.75 2.10 1.48
C THR A 204 7.83 3.05 0.73
N MET A 205 8.38 3.85 -0.21
CA MET A 205 7.56 4.76 -0.99
C MET A 205 6.62 4.05 -1.96
N ALA A 206 7.04 2.95 -2.59
CA ALA A 206 6.17 2.15 -3.45
C ALA A 206 4.97 1.59 -2.65
N ASP A 207 5.20 1.03 -1.46
CA ASP A 207 4.14 0.56 -0.56
C ASP A 207 3.24 1.71 -0.09
N THR A 208 3.81 2.89 0.16
CA THR A 208 3.09 4.11 0.55
C THR A 208 2.15 4.58 -0.56
N VAL A 209 2.63 4.71 -1.79
CA VAL A 209 1.83 5.13 -2.95
C VAL A 209 0.69 4.15 -3.21
N MET A 210 0.94 2.84 -3.05
CA MET A 210 -0.12 1.83 -3.17
C MET A 210 -1.13 1.85 -2.00
N THR A 211 -0.80 2.50 -0.90
CA THR A 211 -1.70 2.68 0.24
C THR A 211 -2.58 3.92 0.07
N TYR A 212 -2.04 4.96 -0.57
CA TYR A 212 -2.71 6.21 -0.94
C TYR A 212 -3.88 5.95 -1.90
#